data_c51875cc6698be9f88684686c05b444a
#
_entry.id   c51875cc6698be9f88684686c05b444a
#
_cell.length_a   1.000
_cell.length_b   1.000
_cell.length_c   1.000
_cell.angle_alpha   90.00
_cell.angle_beta   90.00
_cell.angle_gamma   90.00
#
_symmetry.space_group_name_H-M   'P 1'
#
loop_
_entity.id
_entity.type
_entity.pdbx_description
1 polymer ?
#
loop_
_entity_poly.entity_id
_entity_poly.type
_entity_poly.pdbx_seq_one_letter_code
_entity_poly.pdbx_strand_id
1 'polypeptide(L)'
;ILAEINREAIRTIYKSAEQGATINTATAGTFDLDTDSNGRWSVEKFKGLLFQIERDANQIAQRTRRGKGNVVLCSADVASALTMAGILDYTPALNANLNVDDTGNTFAGTLAGKYKVYIDPFAANNDANQYYVVGYKGTNPYDAGLFYCPYVPLQMVRAVGQDTFQPKIGFKTRYGIVANPFAEGNVSNQGLGRLLSNSNRYYRRVKVANLM
;
A
#
# COMPACT_ATOMS: atom_id res chain seq x y z
N ILE A 1 -11.91 6.78 13.58
CA ILE A 1 -10.96 7.86 13.22
C ILE A 1 -9.65 7.25 12.74
N LEU A 2 -8.98 6.39 13.50
CA LEU A 2 -7.71 5.79 13.10
C LEU A 2 -7.85 4.94 11.83
N ALA A 3 -8.89 4.14 11.72
CA ALA A 3 -9.18 3.37 10.51
C ALA A 3 -9.37 4.27 9.26
N GLU A 4 -10.01 5.42 9.42
CA GLU A 4 -10.19 6.35 8.30
C GLU A 4 -8.89 7.04 7.90
N ILE A 5 -8.02 7.36 8.87
CA ILE A 5 -6.67 7.88 8.59
C ILE A 5 -5.84 6.85 7.80
N ASN A 6 -5.89 5.58 8.21
CA ASN A 6 -5.19 4.51 7.51
C ASN A 6 -5.74 4.32 6.09
N ARG A 7 -7.06 4.36 5.93
CA ARG A 7 -7.71 4.29 4.62
C ARG A 7 -7.29 5.44 3.71
N GLU A 8 -7.21 6.65 4.25
CA GLU A 8 -6.74 7.82 3.49
C GLU A 8 -5.27 7.68 3.10
N ALA A 9 -4.41 7.19 3.99
CA ALA A 9 -3.01 6.92 3.70
C ALA A 9 -2.84 5.89 2.56
N ILE A 10 -3.54 4.76 2.64
CA ILE A 10 -3.53 3.72 1.60
C ILE A 10 -4.03 4.28 0.27
N ARG A 11 -5.14 5.02 0.29
CA ARG A 11 -5.69 5.67 -0.90
C ARG A 11 -4.72 6.67 -1.53
N THR A 12 -4.00 7.41 -0.71
CA THR A 12 -2.99 8.38 -1.16
C THR A 12 -1.80 7.67 -1.80
N ILE A 13 -1.31 6.58 -1.20
CA ILE A 13 -0.27 5.74 -1.78
C ILE A 13 -0.72 5.21 -3.14
N TYR A 14 -1.89 4.57 -3.20
CA TYR A 14 -2.40 3.96 -4.43
C TYR A 14 -2.61 4.99 -5.56
N LYS A 15 -3.16 6.16 -5.25
CA LYS A 15 -3.41 7.20 -6.25
C LYS A 15 -2.14 7.86 -6.77
N SER A 16 -1.16 8.11 -5.90
CA SER A 16 0.09 8.77 -6.27
C SER A 16 1.08 7.81 -6.95
N ALA A 17 1.01 6.50 -6.69
CA ALA A 17 1.94 5.51 -7.19
C ALA A 17 2.04 5.51 -8.72
N GLU A 18 3.25 5.35 -9.23
CA GLU A 18 3.48 5.13 -10.66
C GLU A 18 2.90 3.79 -11.12
N GLN A 19 2.55 3.70 -12.39
CA GLN A 19 2.14 2.43 -12.99
C GLN A 19 3.35 1.48 -13.09
N GLY A 20 3.20 0.29 -12.50
CA GLY A 20 4.13 -0.82 -12.63
C GLY A 20 3.85 -1.69 -13.85
N ALA A 21 4.48 -2.87 -13.91
CA ALA A 21 4.31 -3.87 -14.99
C ALA A 21 4.46 -3.28 -16.40
N THR A 22 5.37 -2.34 -16.59
CA THR A 22 5.57 -1.63 -17.88
C THR A 22 6.38 -2.45 -18.87
N ILE A 23 5.93 -3.67 -19.19
CA ILE A 23 6.55 -4.49 -20.25
C ILE A 23 6.06 -4.04 -21.63
N ASN A 24 4.80 -3.68 -21.71
CA ASN A 24 4.14 -3.21 -22.91
C ASN A 24 3.28 -2.00 -22.56
N THR A 25 3.26 -0.98 -23.41
CA THR A 25 2.44 0.23 -23.22
C THR A 25 0.95 -0.07 -23.16
N ALA A 26 0.49 -1.11 -23.87
CA ALA A 26 -0.92 -1.52 -23.87
C ALA A 26 -1.36 -2.18 -22.57
N THR A 27 -0.46 -2.80 -21.82
CA THR A 27 -0.73 -3.52 -20.57
C THR A 27 -0.09 -2.85 -19.35
N ALA A 28 0.42 -1.64 -19.51
CA ALA A 28 1.04 -0.91 -18.42
C ALA A 28 0.08 -0.77 -17.23
N GLY A 29 0.56 -1.14 -16.05
CA GLY A 29 -0.20 -1.09 -14.80
C GLY A 29 -1.10 -2.29 -14.54
N THR A 30 -1.13 -3.30 -15.41
CA THR A 30 -1.90 -4.53 -15.20
C THR A 30 -1.01 -5.75 -15.41
N PHE A 31 -1.06 -6.69 -14.48
CA PHE A 31 -0.46 -7.99 -14.60
C PHE A 31 -1.57 -9.04 -14.77
N ASP A 32 -1.57 -9.72 -15.89
CA ASP A 32 -2.54 -10.74 -16.22
C ASP A 32 -1.98 -12.11 -15.89
N LEU A 33 -2.62 -12.83 -14.99
CA LEU A 33 -2.23 -14.18 -14.61
C LEU A 33 -2.60 -15.22 -15.68
N ASP A 34 -3.49 -14.88 -16.62
CA ASP A 34 -3.95 -15.80 -17.68
C ASP A 34 -3.13 -15.71 -18.96
N THR A 35 -2.06 -14.93 -19.00
CA THR A 35 -1.21 -14.75 -20.21
C THR A 35 -0.59 -16.05 -20.69
N ASP A 36 -0.58 -17.09 -19.88
CA ASP A 36 -0.14 -18.45 -20.25
C ASP A 36 -1.36 -19.37 -20.23
N SER A 37 -2.08 -19.39 -21.35
CA SER A 37 -3.46 -19.82 -21.55
C SER A 37 -3.76 -21.31 -21.40
N ASN A 38 -3.23 -21.98 -20.40
CA ASN A 38 -3.56 -23.38 -20.15
C ASN A 38 -4.79 -23.62 -19.26
N GLY A 39 -5.52 -22.56 -18.87
CA GLY A 39 -6.74 -22.70 -18.07
C GLY A 39 -6.56 -23.41 -16.73
N ARG A 40 -5.36 -23.68 -16.31
CA ARG A 40 -5.03 -24.36 -15.06
C ARG A 40 -4.53 -23.36 -14.04
N TRP A 41 -5.14 -23.36 -12.87
CA TRP A 41 -4.60 -22.80 -11.67
C TRP A 41 -3.28 -23.52 -11.35
N SER A 42 -2.16 -22.95 -11.74
CA SER A 42 -0.87 -23.53 -11.43
C SER A 42 -0.08 -22.60 -10.51
N VAL A 43 0.60 -23.20 -9.56
CA VAL A 43 1.54 -22.52 -8.64
C VAL A 43 2.57 -21.68 -9.42
N GLU A 44 2.88 -22.05 -10.64
CA GLU A 44 3.80 -21.35 -11.53
C GLU A 44 3.32 -19.96 -11.91
N LYS A 45 2.01 -19.77 -12.13
CA LYS A 45 1.42 -18.44 -12.40
C LYS A 45 1.64 -17.48 -11.23
N PHE A 46 1.49 -17.97 -10.02
CA PHE A 46 1.71 -17.14 -8.81
C PHE A 46 3.20 -16.83 -8.56
N LYS A 47 4.12 -17.72 -8.98
CA LYS A 47 5.56 -17.44 -8.97
C LYS A 47 5.93 -16.33 -9.97
N GLY A 48 5.23 -16.25 -11.09
CA GLY A 48 5.35 -15.13 -12.04
C GLY A 48 5.01 -13.78 -11.41
N LEU A 49 4.03 -13.76 -10.51
CA LEU A 49 3.69 -12.56 -9.75
C LEU A 49 4.85 -12.08 -8.87
N LEU A 50 5.57 -12.99 -8.21
CA LEU A 50 6.78 -12.65 -7.44
C LEU A 50 7.85 -12.01 -8.32
N PHE A 51 8.09 -12.56 -9.49
CA PHE A 51 9.07 -12.00 -10.43
C PHE A 51 8.69 -10.57 -10.84
N GLN A 52 7.39 -10.33 -11.08
CA GLN A 52 6.91 -8.99 -11.43
C GLN A 52 7.07 -8.00 -10.25
N ILE A 53 6.78 -8.44 -9.03
CA ILE A 53 7.00 -7.63 -7.81
C ILE A 53 8.49 -7.26 -7.70
N GLU A 54 9.37 -8.22 -7.90
CA GLU A 54 10.82 -7.98 -7.83
C GLU A 54 11.32 -7.04 -8.94
N ARG A 55 10.76 -7.15 -10.12
CA ARG A 55 11.05 -6.26 -11.24
C ARG A 55 10.62 -4.82 -10.93
N ASP A 56 9.43 -4.62 -10.40
CA ASP A 56 8.94 -3.29 -9.99
C ASP A 56 9.79 -2.71 -8.86
N ALA A 57 10.22 -3.53 -7.91
CA ALA A 57 11.13 -3.11 -6.85
C ALA A 57 12.49 -2.65 -7.39
N ASN A 58 13.04 -3.36 -8.39
CA ASN A 58 14.28 -2.97 -9.05
C ASN A 58 14.12 -1.67 -9.84
N GLN A 59 12.98 -1.44 -10.47
CA GLN A 59 12.70 -0.18 -11.17
C GLN A 59 12.60 1.01 -10.21
N ILE A 60 12.07 0.80 -9.00
CA ILE A 60 12.12 1.83 -7.95
C ILE A 60 13.56 2.20 -7.64
N ALA A 61 14.44 1.21 -7.48
CA ALA A 61 15.86 1.45 -7.23
C ALA A 61 16.53 2.25 -8.35
N GLN A 62 16.24 1.91 -9.61
CA GLN A 62 16.81 2.60 -10.78
C GLN A 62 16.33 4.05 -10.88
N ARG A 63 15.05 4.31 -10.56
CA ARG A 63 14.47 5.64 -10.68
C ARG A 63 14.79 6.55 -9.51
N THR A 64 14.76 6.02 -8.30
CA THR A 64 15.04 6.80 -7.09
C THR A 64 16.52 6.91 -6.80
N ARG A 65 17.33 5.93 -7.26
CA ARG A 65 18.77 5.79 -6.92
C ARG A 65 19.04 5.76 -5.41
N ARG A 66 18.04 5.36 -4.62
CA ARG A 66 18.13 5.32 -3.17
C ARG A 66 18.15 3.92 -2.62
N GLY A 67 17.32 3.06 -3.17
CA GLY A 67 17.24 1.67 -2.73
C GLY A 67 16.11 0.91 -3.41
N LYS A 68 16.20 -0.41 -3.31
CA LYS A 68 15.20 -1.32 -3.84
C LYS A 68 13.93 -1.28 -2.99
N GLY A 69 12.77 -1.46 -3.60
CA GLY A 69 11.51 -1.60 -2.89
C GLY A 69 11.61 -2.65 -1.79
N ASN A 70 11.05 -2.39 -0.62
CA ASN A 70 11.13 -3.24 0.56
C ASN A 70 9.76 -3.47 1.25
N VAL A 71 8.73 -2.82 0.77
CA VAL A 71 7.37 -2.91 1.30
C VAL A 71 6.43 -3.27 0.16
N VAL A 72 5.49 -4.17 0.42
CA VAL A 72 4.41 -4.54 -0.50
C VAL A 72 3.09 -4.35 0.24
N LEU A 73 2.19 -3.60 -0.36
CA LEU A 73 0.80 -3.47 0.04
C LEU A 73 -0.06 -4.18 -1.00
N CYS A 74 -0.91 -5.10 -0.60
CA CYS A 74 -1.73 -5.88 -1.53
C CYS A 74 -3.15 -6.09 -1.01
N SER A 75 -4.07 -6.45 -1.91
CA SER A 75 -5.39 -6.90 -1.53
C SER A 75 -5.33 -8.29 -0.87
N ALA A 76 -6.38 -8.65 -0.14
CA ALA A 76 -6.45 -9.91 0.60
C ALA A 76 -6.29 -11.14 -0.31
N ASP A 77 -6.92 -11.12 -1.49
CA ASP A 77 -6.88 -12.23 -2.43
C ASP A 77 -5.49 -12.42 -3.05
N VAL A 78 -4.79 -11.32 -3.34
CA VAL A 78 -3.39 -11.38 -3.80
C VAL A 78 -2.47 -11.94 -2.70
N ALA A 79 -2.68 -11.56 -1.44
CA ALA A 79 -1.93 -12.13 -0.32
C ALA A 79 -2.20 -13.65 -0.17
N SER A 80 -3.44 -14.08 -0.34
CA SER A 80 -3.82 -15.50 -0.32
C SER A 80 -3.16 -16.28 -1.47
N ALA A 81 -3.12 -15.68 -2.66
CA ALA A 81 -2.44 -16.28 -3.81
C ALA A 81 -0.93 -16.44 -3.57
N LEU A 82 -0.28 -15.44 -2.99
CA LEU A 82 1.14 -15.50 -2.63
C LEU A 82 1.41 -16.58 -1.54
N THR A 83 0.48 -16.76 -0.64
CA THR A 83 0.55 -17.83 0.38
C THR A 83 0.42 -19.20 -0.25
N MET A 84 -0.55 -19.39 -1.14
CA MET A 84 -0.75 -20.66 -1.86
C MET A 84 0.45 -21.03 -2.71
N ALA A 85 1.18 -20.06 -3.23
CA ALA A 85 2.44 -20.27 -3.94
C ALA A 85 3.58 -20.72 -3.01
N GLY A 86 3.39 -20.73 -1.69
CA GLY A 86 4.43 -21.07 -0.72
C GLY A 86 5.57 -20.06 -0.64
N ILE A 87 5.31 -18.82 -1.04
CA ILE A 87 6.34 -17.77 -1.16
C ILE A 87 6.25 -16.78 -0.01
N LEU A 88 5.05 -16.61 0.55
CA LEU A 88 4.81 -15.72 1.67
C LEU A 88 5.06 -16.48 2.98
N ASP A 89 6.14 -16.13 3.65
CA ASP A 89 6.43 -16.63 4.99
C ASP A 89 5.58 -15.83 5.99
N TYR A 90 4.53 -16.45 6.50
CA TYR A 90 3.82 -15.91 7.65
C TYR A 90 4.78 -15.85 8.84
N THR A 91 4.83 -14.69 9.47
CA THR A 91 5.52 -14.60 10.76
C THR A 91 4.83 -15.57 11.72
N PRO A 92 5.49 -16.63 12.19
CA PRO A 92 4.83 -17.58 13.06
C PRO A 92 4.27 -16.86 14.28
N ALA A 93 3.06 -17.24 14.67
CA ALA A 93 2.31 -16.71 15.82
C ALA A 93 3.03 -16.89 17.20
N LEU A 94 4.28 -17.27 17.19
CA LEU A 94 5.15 -17.45 18.35
C LEU A 94 5.59 -16.12 19.00
N ASN A 95 5.45 -15.01 18.33
CA ASN A 95 5.56 -13.72 18.98
C ASN A 95 4.22 -13.41 19.65
N ALA A 96 4.16 -13.58 20.98
CA ALA A 96 3.03 -13.19 21.82
C ALA A 96 2.65 -11.70 21.74
N ASN A 97 3.38 -10.92 20.96
CA ASN A 97 3.12 -9.55 20.58
C ASN A 97 2.70 -9.44 19.10
N LEU A 98 1.84 -10.35 18.63
CA LEU A 98 0.99 -10.02 17.49
C LEU A 98 0.05 -8.88 17.94
N ASN A 99 0.59 -7.69 17.94
CA ASN A 99 -0.23 -6.50 17.86
C ASN A 99 -0.93 -6.57 16.51
N VAL A 100 -2.06 -7.26 16.48
CA VAL A 100 -3.09 -6.98 15.51
C VAL A 100 -3.38 -5.51 15.74
N ASP A 101 -2.89 -4.69 14.83
CA ASP A 101 -3.17 -3.26 14.89
C ASP A 101 -4.69 -3.14 14.84
N ASP A 102 -5.30 -2.66 15.94
CA ASP A 102 -6.75 -2.45 16.06
C ASP A 102 -7.30 -1.55 14.95
N THR A 103 -6.42 -1.00 14.13
CA THR A 103 -6.74 -0.14 12.99
C THR A 103 -6.97 -0.88 11.68
N GLY A 104 -6.88 -2.20 11.66
CA GLY A 104 -7.20 -3.04 10.49
C GLY A 104 -6.10 -3.18 9.44
N ASN A 105 -4.93 -2.59 9.63
CA ASN A 105 -3.76 -2.87 8.79
C ASN A 105 -3.04 -4.10 9.31
N THR A 106 -3.24 -5.22 8.65
CA THR A 106 -2.60 -6.47 9.04
C THR A 106 -1.27 -6.65 8.31
N PHE A 107 -0.21 -6.75 9.10
CA PHE A 107 1.07 -7.24 8.61
C PHE A 107 0.93 -8.75 8.34
N ALA A 108 1.04 -9.15 7.08
CA ALA A 108 0.85 -10.56 6.71
C ALA A 108 2.11 -11.40 6.88
N GLY A 109 3.28 -10.81 6.73
CA GLY A 109 4.53 -11.53 6.80
C GLY A 109 5.61 -10.96 5.88
N THR A 110 6.62 -11.76 5.60
CA THR A 110 7.71 -11.41 4.70
C THR A 110 7.66 -12.23 3.43
N LEU A 111 7.75 -11.58 2.28
CA LEU A 111 7.82 -12.22 0.98
C LEU A 111 9.29 -12.44 0.62
N ALA A 112 9.67 -13.70 0.37
CA ALA A 112 11.04 -14.09 0.03
C ALA A 112 12.11 -13.55 1.01
N GLY A 113 11.77 -13.33 2.28
CA GLY A 113 12.68 -12.78 3.29
C GLY A 113 13.13 -11.33 3.07
N LYS A 114 12.60 -10.66 2.03
CA LYS A 114 13.04 -9.30 1.63
C LYS A 114 11.96 -8.24 1.77
N TYR A 115 10.72 -8.58 1.47
CA TYR A 115 9.61 -7.62 1.40
C TYR A 115 8.66 -7.80 2.57
N LYS A 116 8.34 -6.72 3.25
CA LYS A 116 7.27 -6.70 4.26
C LYS A 116 5.93 -6.56 3.56
N VAL A 117 5.04 -7.51 3.76
CA VAL A 117 3.73 -7.54 3.13
C VAL A 117 2.66 -7.05 4.09
N TYR A 118 1.87 -6.09 3.64
CA TYR A 118 0.72 -5.55 4.35
C TYR A 118 -0.54 -5.80 3.52
N ILE A 119 -1.60 -6.22 4.18
CA ILE A 119 -2.91 -6.44 3.55
C ILE A 119 -3.75 -5.17 3.69
N ASP A 120 -4.38 -4.75 2.58
CA ASP A 120 -5.37 -3.69 2.60
C ASP A 120 -6.74 -4.26 2.97
N PRO A 121 -7.27 -3.95 4.17
CA PRO A 121 -8.58 -4.44 4.59
C PRO A 121 -9.74 -3.68 3.94
N PHE A 122 -9.47 -2.57 3.25
CA PHE A 122 -10.49 -1.72 2.63
C PHE A 122 -10.69 -2.03 1.14
N ALA A 123 -9.86 -2.90 0.56
CA ALA A 123 -10.04 -3.35 -0.81
C ALA A 123 -11.29 -4.25 -0.91
N ALA A 124 -12.13 -3.98 -1.90
CA ALA A 124 -13.26 -4.87 -2.19
C ALA A 124 -12.75 -6.19 -2.80
N ASN A 125 -13.28 -7.31 -2.34
CA ASN A 125 -13.04 -8.62 -2.93
C ASN A 125 -13.82 -8.74 -4.24
N ASN A 126 -13.28 -8.13 -5.30
CA ASN A 126 -13.84 -8.15 -6.64
C ASN A 126 -12.67 -8.24 -7.62
N ASP A 127 -12.77 -9.07 -8.64
CA ASP A 127 -11.73 -9.29 -9.66
C ASP A 127 -11.19 -8.01 -10.27
N ALA A 128 -12.06 -7.01 -10.46
CA ALA A 128 -11.67 -5.72 -11.00
C ALA A 128 -10.76 -4.89 -10.09
N ASN A 129 -10.71 -5.18 -8.79
CA ASN A 129 -10.06 -4.37 -7.77
C ASN A 129 -8.84 -5.02 -7.12
N GLN A 130 -8.40 -6.17 -7.63
CA GLN A 130 -7.21 -6.82 -7.13
C GLN A 130 -5.97 -6.03 -7.55
N TYR A 131 -5.11 -5.74 -6.59
CA TYR A 131 -3.91 -4.95 -6.83
C TYR A 131 -2.82 -5.25 -5.82
N TYR A 132 -1.61 -4.86 -6.19
CA TYR A 132 -0.52 -4.68 -5.26
C TYR A 132 0.23 -3.37 -5.53
N VAL A 133 0.86 -2.86 -4.51
CA VAL A 133 1.75 -1.70 -4.58
C VAL A 133 3.08 -2.07 -3.97
N VAL A 134 4.15 -1.92 -4.74
CA VAL A 134 5.51 -2.05 -4.23
C VAL A 134 5.99 -0.68 -3.82
N GLY A 135 6.59 -0.58 -2.65
CA GLY A 135 7.09 0.67 -2.11
C GLY A 135 8.50 0.57 -1.55
N TYR A 136 9.16 1.69 -1.48
CA TYR A 136 10.45 1.83 -0.83
C TYR A 136 10.35 2.79 0.36
N LYS A 137 10.89 2.35 1.49
CA LYS A 137 11.14 3.20 2.65
C LYS A 137 12.56 2.99 3.13
N GLY A 138 13.34 4.07 3.16
CA GLY A 138 14.69 4.06 3.70
C GLY A 138 14.74 4.09 5.23
N THR A 139 15.94 3.99 5.76
CA THR A 139 16.21 4.13 7.19
C THR A 139 16.07 5.56 7.68
N ASN A 140 16.35 6.53 6.82
CA ASN A 140 16.18 7.94 7.14
C ASN A 140 14.69 8.32 7.13
N PRO A 141 14.19 9.06 8.13
CA PRO A 141 12.80 9.54 8.16
C PRO A 141 12.38 10.33 6.92
N TYR A 142 13.31 11.04 6.29
CA TYR A 142 13.05 11.84 5.08
C TYR A 142 13.09 11.03 3.78
N ASP A 143 13.52 9.77 3.83
CA ASP A 143 13.62 8.90 2.66
C ASP A 143 12.38 7.99 2.59
N ALA A 144 11.25 8.59 2.30
CA ALA A 144 9.96 7.93 2.20
C ALA A 144 9.10 8.58 1.10
N GLY A 145 8.16 7.83 0.56
CA GLY A 145 7.23 8.31 -0.45
C GLY A 145 5.94 8.91 0.09
N LEU A 146 5.68 8.74 1.39
CA LEU A 146 4.51 9.29 2.08
C LEU A 146 4.95 9.84 3.43
N PHE A 147 4.46 11.03 3.76
CA PHE A 147 4.70 11.66 5.05
C PHE A 147 3.37 11.86 5.77
N TYR A 148 3.28 11.30 6.95
CA TYR A 148 2.18 11.54 7.89
C TYR A 148 2.67 12.50 8.96
N CYS A 149 2.06 13.67 9.04
CA CYS A 149 2.45 14.75 9.93
C CYS A 149 1.31 15.05 10.90
N PRO A 150 1.24 14.40 12.06
CA PRO A 150 0.25 14.70 13.07
C PRO A 150 0.62 16.03 13.74
N TYR A 151 -0.23 17.04 13.60
CA TYR A 151 -0.11 18.32 14.31
C TYR A 151 -0.69 18.23 15.71
N VAL A 152 -1.89 17.65 15.82
CA VAL A 152 -2.54 17.35 17.09
C VAL A 152 -2.81 15.86 17.13
N PRO A 153 -2.21 15.12 18.07
CA PRO A 153 -2.51 13.70 18.23
C PRO A 153 -3.98 13.48 18.57
N LEU A 154 -4.45 12.25 18.44
CA LEU A 154 -5.82 11.92 18.82
C LEU A 154 -6.03 12.17 20.30
N GLN A 155 -6.91 13.12 20.62
CA GLN A 155 -7.23 13.53 21.99
C GLN A 155 -8.72 13.34 22.25
N MET A 156 -9.02 12.82 23.42
CA MET A 156 -10.37 12.77 23.95
C MET A 156 -10.63 14.02 24.81
N VAL A 157 -11.73 14.70 24.56
CA VAL A 157 -12.19 15.86 25.33
C VAL A 157 -13.52 15.50 25.99
N ARG A 158 -13.59 15.68 27.27
CA ARG A 158 -14.83 15.55 28.03
C ARG A 158 -15.34 16.94 28.42
N ALA A 159 -16.62 17.19 28.24
CA ALA A 159 -17.30 18.40 28.64
C ALA A 159 -18.69 18.08 29.19
N VAL A 160 -19.20 18.88 30.10
CA VAL A 160 -20.58 18.80 30.54
C VAL A 160 -21.38 19.83 29.76
N GLY A 161 -22.50 19.41 29.17
CA GLY A 161 -23.40 20.32 28.47
C GLY A 161 -24.04 21.31 29.45
N GLN A 162 -24.00 22.62 29.14
CA GLN A 162 -24.52 23.66 30.00
C GLN A 162 -26.03 23.57 30.13
N ASP A 163 -26.74 23.17 29.09
CA ASP A 163 -28.21 23.16 29.06
C ASP A 163 -28.83 21.85 29.57
N THR A 164 -28.15 20.73 29.38
CA THR A 164 -28.69 19.38 29.67
C THR A 164 -27.99 18.66 30.78
N PHE A 165 -26.89 19.21 31.33
CA PHE A 165 -25.97 18.55 32.28
C PHE A 165 -25.50 17.15 31.88
N GLN A 166 -25.66 16.79 30.60
CA GLN A 166 -25.23 15.51 30.09
C GLN A 166 -23.72 15.51 29.75
N PRO A 167 -22.99 14.43 30.02
CA PRO A 167 -21.60 14.33 29.63
C PRO A 167 -21.49 14.27 28.10
N LYS A 168 -20.67 15.15 27.53
CA LYS A 168 -20.31 15.15 26.10
C LYS A 168 -18.89 14.68 25.96
N ILE A 169 -18.66 13.67 25.11
CA ILE A 169 -17.33 13.16 24.79
C ILE A 169 -17.05 13.46 23.32
N GLY A 170 -15.94 14.13 23.06
CA GLY A 170 -15.49 14.45 21.71
C GLY A 170 -14.07 13.93 21.50
N PHE A 171 -13.81 13.44 20.29
CA PHE A 171 -12.46 13.09 19.83
C PHE A 171 -12.04 14.09 18.77
N LYS A 172 -10.82 14.59 18.88
CA LYS A 172 -10.26 15.50 17.88
C LYS A 172 -8.83 15.09 17.52
N THR A 173 -8.50 15.26 16.26
CA THR A 173 -7.15 15.13 15.73
C THR A 173 -6.94 16.14 14.62
N ARG A 174 -5.71 16.54 14.38
CA ARG A 174 -5.31 17.34 13.22
C ARG A 174 -4.03 16.75 12.64
N TYR A 175 -4.06 16.41 11.39
CA TYR A 175 -2.93 15.82 10.70
C TYR A 175 -2.86 16.29 9.24
N GLY A 176 -1.71 16.13 8.64
CA GLY A 176 -1.49 16.30 7.22
C GLY A 176 -0.91 15.02 6.64
N ILE A 177 -1.34 14.65 5.45
CA ILE A 177 -0.76 13.56 4.66
C ILE A 177 -0.25 14.14 3.35
N VAL A 178 1.04 13.92 3.07
CA VAL A 178 1.69 14.40 1.85
C VAL A 178 2.38 13.23 1.16
N ALA A 179 2.04 13.02 -0.10
CA ALA A 179 2.73 12.05 -0.96
C ALA A 179 3.90 12.77 -1.62
N ASN A 180 5.09 12.26 -1.42
CA ASN A 180 6.39 12.72 -1.89
C ASN A 180 6.41 14.17 -2.43
N PRO A 181 6.94 15.14 -1.67
CA PRO A 181 6.92 16.56 -2.05
C PRO A 181 7.73 16.88 -3.32
N PHE A 182 8.59 15.96 -3.77
CA PHE A 182 9.39 16.05 -4.99
C PHE A 182 8.77 15.26 -6.16
N ALA A 183 7.51 14.83 -6.03
CA ALA A 183 6.82 14.17 -7.12
C ALA A 183 6.77 15.10 -8.35
N GLU A 184 7.18 14.59 -9.49
CA GLU A 184 7.06 15.33 -10.75
C GLU A 184 5.59 15.57 -11.07
N GLY A 185 5.19 16.82 -11.04
CA GLY A 185 3.90 17.26 -11.46
C GLY A 185 4.02 18.11 -12.73
N ASN A 186 2.89 18.37 -13.38
CA ASN A 186 2.84 19.36 -14.41
C ASN A 186 3.11 20.75 -13.79
N VAL A 187 3.90 21.59 -14.45
CA VAL A 187 4.32 22.91 -13.95
C VAL A 187 3.13 23.75 -13.44
N SER A 188 1.97 23.61 -14.07
CA SER A 188 0.73 24.28 -13.67
C SER A 188 0.07 23.77 -12.39
N ASN A 189 0.50 22.62 -11.87
CA ASN A 189 -0.12 21.94 -10.71
C ASN A 189 0.84 21.70 -9.54
N GLN A 190 2.08 22.16 -9.64
CA GLN A 190 3.05 22.05 -8.54
C GLN A 190 2.63 22.94 -7.38
N GLY A 191 2.56 22.37 -6.19
CA GLY A 191 2.27 23.12 -4.96
C GLY A 191 0.80 23.47 -4.72
N LEU A 192 -0.12 23.06 -5.60
CA LEU A 192 -1.56 23.35 -5.42
C LEU A 192 -2.32 22.33 -4.56
N GLY A 193 -1.63 21.47 -3.80
CA GLY A 193 -2.23 20.49 -2.92
C GLY A 193 -3.00 19.37 -3.63
N ARG A 194 -2.96 19.27 -4.95
CA ARG A 194 -3.58 18.20 -5.72
C ARG A 194 -2.69 16.97 -5.76
N LEU A 195 -3.28 15.84 -5.40
CA LEU A 195 -2.65 14.54 -5.55
C LEU A 195 -2.59 14.18 -7.05
N LEU A 196 -1.39 14.14 -7.61
CA LEU A 196 -1.16 13.77 -8.99
C LEU A 196 -0.99 12.26 -9.12
N SER A 197 -1.72 11.66 -10.06
CA SER A 197 -1.52 10.25 -10.41
C SER A 197 -0.17 10.04 -11.09
N ASN A 198 0.45 8.89 -10.87
CA ASN A 198 1.72 8.49 -11.47
C ASN A 198 2.91 9.43 -11.19
N SER A 199 2.86 10.18 -10.11
CA SER A 199 3.90 11.17 -9.76
C SER A 199 4.91 10.66 -8.74
N ASN A 200 4.55 9.68 -7.96
CA ASN A 200 5.37 9.20 -6.84
C ASN A 200 6.28 8.06 -7.27
N ARG A 201 7.57 8.33 -7.40
CA ARG A 201 8.59 7.35 -7.82
C ARG A 201 8.94 6.31 -6.75
N TYR A 202 8.52 6.53 -5.50
CA TYR A 202 8.77 5.60 -4.40
C TYR A 202 7.80 4.43 -4.37
N TYR A 203 6.68 4.52 -5.10
CA TYR A 203 5.65 3.52 -5.15
C TYR A 203 5.30 3.15 -6.60
N ARG A 204 5.08 1.85 -6.82
CA ARG A 204 4.60 1.32 -8.10
C ARG A 204 3.38 0.46 -7.85
N ARG A 205 2.28 0.80 -8.51
CA ARG A 205 1.01 0.06 -8.43
C ARG A 205 0.82 -0.81 -9.65
N VAL A 206 0.29 -2.00 -9.42
CA VAL A 206 -0.10 -2.93 -10.47
C VAL A 206 -1.47 -3.51 -10.13
N LYS A 207 -2.35 -3.55 -11.10
CA LYS A 207 -3.57 -4.33 -11.03
C LYS A 207 -3.27 -5.77 -11.38
N VAL A 208 -3.90 -6.70 -10.69
CA VAL A 208 -3.82 -8.13 -10.99
C VAL A 208 -5.15 -8.54 -11.60
N ALA A 209 -5.10 -9.04 -12.83
CA ALA A 209 -6.27 -9.56 -13.54
C ALA A 209 -6.25 -11.08 -13.55
N ASN A 210 -7.43 -11.68 -13.71
CA ASN A 210 -7.63 -13.14 -13.82
C ASN A 210 -7.01 -13.93 -12.66
N LEU A 211 -7.23 -13.43 -11.44
CA LEU A 211 -6.75 -14.09 -10.22
C LEU A 211 -7.54 -15.37 -9.92
N MET A 212 -8.82 -15.40 -10.34
CA MET A 212 -9.72 -16.55 -10.22
C MET A 212 -10.18 -17.04 -11.60
#